data_f5ed9100b15abf296188dfa63e01e270
#
_entry.id   f5ed9100b15abf296188dfa63e01e270
#
_cell.length_a   1.000
_cell.length_b   1.000
_cell.length_c   1.000
_cell.angle_alpha   90.00
_cell.angle_beta   90.00
_cell.angle_gamma   90.00
#
_symmetry.space_group_name_H-M   'P 1'
#
loop_
_entity.id
_entity.type
_entity.pdbx_description
1 polymer ?
#
loop_
_entity_poly.entity_id
_entity_poly.type
_entity_poly.pdbx_seq_one_letter_code
_entity_poly.pdbx_strand_id
1 'polypeptide(L)'
;MVAIVLAVAAVLVVARTRERGSVSQPSAQPPVPSQRTPGFDHARMLLAGLPVKGWDRHTDYARFRFGEAWSDDVNVEFGRNGCNTRDDILRRDLAQLTVRPGTCYAGTGVLHDPYTGVEIPFTRGPDTSGAVQIDHLVSLSDAWYKGARAWDPQRRMDFANDPRNLIAVAAQPNFDKAFRDAASWLPPNLAFRCEFVARQVEVKTVYGLWVSAKEKHAMETVLGNC
;
A
#
# COMPACT_ATOMS: atom_id res chain seq x y z
N MET A 1 -40.31 -75.46 57.66
CA MET A 1 -39.09 -74.95 58.23
C MET A 1 -38.17 -74.65 57.08
N VAL A 2 -38.02 -73.40 56.75
CA VAL A 2 -37.17 -72.93 55.63
C VAL A 2 -35.98 -72.18 56.25
N ALA A 3 -34.76 -72.66 56.03
CA ALA A 3 -33.55 -72.04 56.51
C ALA A 3 -33.11 -71.00 55.54
N ILE A 4 -32.96 -69.73 55.98
CA ILE A 4 -32.44 -68.60 55.22
C ILE A 4 -30.93 -68.54 55.43
N VAL A 5 -30.20 -68.75 54.37
CA VAL A 5 -28.73 -68.55 54.35
C VAL A 5 -28.44 -67.10 53.95
N LEU A 6 -27.89 -66.33 54.85
CA LEU A 6 -27.40 -64.94 54.57
C LEU A 6 -25.95 -65.00 54.04
N ALA A 7 -25.79 -64.65 52.81
CA ALA A 7 -24.46 -64.44 52.20
C ALA A 7 -24.00 -62.99 52.44
N VAL A 8 -22.92 -62.80 53.18
CA VAL A 8 -22.26 -61.52 53.40
C VAL A 8 -21.26 -61.28 52.24
N ALA A 9 -21.55 -60.35 51.38
CA ALA A 9 -20.65 -59.96 50.35
C ALA A 9 -19.66 -58.86 50.89
N ALA A 10 -18.40 -59.22 51.00
CA ALA A 10 -17.35 -58.23 51.32
C ALA A 10 -17.01 -57.39 50.10
N VAL A 11 -17.27 -56.09 50.20
CA VAL A 11 -16.89 -55.13 49.17
C VAL A 11 -15.45 -54.64 49.43
N LEU A 12 -14.52 -55.09 48.59
CA LEU A 12 -13.14 -54.58 48.57
C LEU A 12 -13.12 -53.23 47.85
N VAL A 13 -12.93 -52.14 48.60
CA VAL A 13 -12.67 -50.79 48.04
C VAL A 13 -11.22 -50.72 47.70
N VAL A 14 -10.89 -50.81 46.38
CA VAL A 14 -9.56 -50.53 45.86
C VAL A 14 -9.43 -49.03 45.69
N ALA A 15 -8.69 -48.38 46.59
CA ALA A 15 -8.31 -46.99 46.45
C ALA A 15 -7.29 -46.84 45.30
N ARG A 16 -7.76 -46.33 44.12
CA ARG A 16 -6.86 -45.91 43.05
C ARG A 16 -6.27 -44.56 43.42
N THR A 17 -5.00 -44.53 43.80
CA THR A 17 -4.18 -43.30 43.84
C THR A 17 -4.03 -42.76 42.45
N ARG A 18 -4.67 -41.61 42.19
CA ARG A 18 -4.51 -40.83 40.95
C ARG A 18 -3.20 -40.09 41.07
N GLU A 19 -2.15 -40.58 40.41
CA GLU A 19 -0.95 -39.78 40.17
C GLU A 19 -1.35 -38.54 39.34
N ARG A 20 -1.20 -37.35 39.96
CA ARG A 20 -1.29 -36.07 39.23
C ARG A 20 -0.04 -35.95 38.39
N GLY A 21 -0.15 -36.33 37.11
CA GLY A 21 0.84 -35.97 36.11
C GLY A 21 0.96 -34.46 36.07
N SER A 22 2.12 -33.96 36.43
CA SER A 22 2.51 -32.57 36.23
C SER A 22 2.52 -32.28 34.72
N VAL A 23 1.50 -31.60 34.22
CA VAL A 23 1.51 -31.05 32.86
C VAL A 23 2.46 -29.87 32.87
N SER A 24 3.68 -30.10 32.38
CA SER A 24 4.62 -29.02 32.10
C SER A 24 3.98 -28.05 31.09
N GLN A 25 3.68 -26.84 31.53
CA GLN A 25 3.29 -25.76 30.59
C GLN A 25 4.40 -25.58 29.59
N PRO A 26 4.10 -25.49 28.27
CA PRO A 26 5.10 -25.12 27.28
C PRO A 26 5.58 -23.71 27.65
N SER A 27 6.86 -23.56 27.89
CA SER A 27 7.50 -22.26 28.07
C SER A 27 7.26 -21.44 26.82
N ALA A 28 6.59 -20.28 26.96
CA ALA A 28 6.42 -19.34 25.88
C ALA A 28 7.80 -18.93 25.36
N GLN A 29 8.16 -19.40 24.17
CA GLN A 29 9.35 -18.93 23.49
C GLN A 29 9.23 -17.41 23.30
N PRO A 30 10.30 -16.65 23.56
CA PRO A 30 10.30 -15.22 23.23
C PRO A 30 9.99 -15.06 21.73
N PRO A 31 9.23 -14.02 21.34
CA PRO A 31 8.91 -13.79 19.93
C PRO A 31 10.20 -13.73 19.13
N VAL A 32 10.31 -14.58 18.12
CA VAL A 32 11.42 -14.54 17.15
C VAL A 32 11.42 -13.16 16.52
N PRO A 33 12.52 -12.40 16.55
CA PRO A 33 12.60 -11.11 15.89
C PRO A 33 12.20 -11.30 14.42
N SER A 34 11.18 -10.57 13.97
CA SER A 34 10.78 -10.55 12.56
C SER A 34 12.03 -10.28 11.73
N GLN A 35 12.44 -11.23 10.90
CA GLN A 35 13.57 -11.04 9.99
C GLN A 35 13.14 -9.98 8.97
N ARG A 36 13.65 -8.76 9.15
CA ARG A 36 13.39 -7.65 8.23
C ARG A 36 13.91 -8.02 6.85
N THR A 37 13.09 -7.81 5.83
CA THR A 37 13.48 -8.02 4.44
C THR A 37 14.51 -6.94 4.06
N PRO A 38 15.74 -7.27 3.65
CA PRO A 38 16.79 -6.27 3.34
C PRO A 38 16.38 -5.23 2.30
N GLY A 39 15.41 -5.55 1.43
CA GLY A 39 14.96 -4.68 0.35
C GLY A 39 14.34 -3.34 0.76
N PHE A 40 13.94 -3.16 2.04
CA PHE A 40 13.32 -1.90 2.50
C PHE A 40 14.20 -1.07 3.44
N ASP A 41 15.47 -1.46 3.67
CA ASP A 41 16.38 -0.71 4.52
C ASP A 41 16.67 0.69 3.98
N HIS A 42 16.77 0.82 2.65
CA HIS A 42 16.91 2.12 2.00
C HIS A 42 15.71 3.04 2.27
N ALA A 43 14.49 2.53 2.16
CA ALA A 43 13.29 3.29 2.46
C ALA A 43 13.23 3.73 3.94
N ARG A 44 13.66 2.87 4.88
CA ARG A 44 13.76 3.22 6.31
C ARG A 44 14.76 4.36 6.55
N MET A 45 15.92 4.30 5.89
CA MET A 45 16.94 5.34 5.97
C MET A 45 16.42 6.67 5.42
N LEU A 46 15.77 6.66 4.26
CA LEU A 46 15.16 7.87 3.67
C LEU A 46 14.06 8.43 4.58
N LEU A 47 13.19 7.58 5.13
CA LEU A 47 12.11 8.00 6.04
C LEU A 47 12.66 8.67 7.30
N ALA A 48 13.76 8.16 7.84
CA ALA A 48 14.43 8.78 9.00
C ALA A 48 14.86 10.22 8.71
N GLY A 49 15.30 10.49 7.47
CA GLY A 49 15.75 11.81 7.01
C GLY A 49 14.63 12.78 6.60
N LEU A 50 13.40 12.32 6.42
CA LEU A 50 12.30 13.20 6.01
C LEU A 50 11.97 14.24 7.10
N PRO A 51 11.81 15.54 6.72
CA PRO A 51 11.40 16.56 7.66
C PRO A 51 10.00 16.27 8.22
N VAL A 52 9.80 16.51 9.52
CA VAL A 52 8.50 16.36 10.18
C VAL A 52 7.92 17.75 10.43
N LYS A 53 6.78 18.05 9.79
CA LYS A 53 6.07 19.33 9.94
C LYS A 53 4.56 19.11 9.95
N GLY A 54 3.81 20.07 10.46
CA GLY A 54 2.34 20.08 10.31
C GLY A 54 1.92 20.38 8.87
N TRP A 55 0.63 20.21 8.60
CA TRP A 55 0.03 20.63 7.34
C TRP A 55 0.09 22.15 7.19
N ASP A 56 0.41 22.60 5.97
CA ASP A 56 0.21 23.98 5.60
C ASP A 56 -1.30 24.28 5.59
N ARG A 57 -1.74 25.28 6.33
CA ARG A 57 -3.18 25.56 6.55
C ARG A 57 -3.80 26.42 5.45
N HIS A 58 -3.10 26.65 4.35
CA HIS A 58 -3.66 27.35 3.20
C HIS A 58 -4.75 26.51 2.52
N THR A 59 -5.84 27.13 2.11
CA THR A 59 -7.02 26.47 1.52
C THR A 59 -7.07 26.61 -0.01
N ASP A 60 -5.97 26.99 -0.64
CA ASP A 60 -5.89 27.37 -2.06
C ASP A 60 -5.47 26.21 -2.99
N TYR A 61 -5.57 24.97 -2.54
CA TYR A 61 -5.33 23.82 -3.41
C TYR A 61 -6.31 23.78 -4.57
N ALA A 62 -5.79 23.59 -5.77
CA ALA A 62 -6.57 23.27 -6.96
C ALA A 62 -5.75 22.38 -7.89
N ARG A 63 -6.37 21.33 -8.44
CA ARG A 63 -5.68 20.35 -9.28
C ARG A 63 -4.97 20.99 -10.48
N PHE A 64 -5.56 22.01 -11.11
CA PHE A 64 -4.98 22.69 -12.27
C PHE A 64 -3.64 23.39 -11.97
N ARG A 65 -3.31 23.63 -10.70
CA ARG A 65 -1.99 24.19 -10.31
C ARG A 65 -0.83 23.23 -10.56
N PHE A 66 -1.11 21.98 -10.84
CA PHE A 66 -0.15 20.96 -11.24
C PHE A 66 -0.05 20.79 -12.76
N GLY A 67 -0.58 21.74 -13.53
CA GLY A 67 -0.53 21.75 -14.98
C GLY A 67 -1.61 20.89 -15.64
N GLU A 68 -1.42 20.64 -16.93
CA GLU A 68 -2.29 19.79 -17.73
C GLU A 68 -2.22 18.32 -17.26
N ALA A 69 -3.37 17.66 -17.21
CA ALA A 69 -3.43 16.27 -16.80
C ALA A 69 -2.75 15.37 -17.86
N TRP A 70 -1.88 14.49 -17.38
CA TRP A 70 -1.17 13.51 -18.22
C TRP A 70 -0.31 14.13 -19.32
N SER A 71 0.27 15.31 -19.03
CA SER A 71 1.13 16.03 -19.97
C SER A 71 2.35 15.21 -20.37
N ASP A 72 2.68 15.21 -21.66
CA ASP A 72 3.96 14.70 -22.18
C ASP A 72 5.10 15.74 -22.05
N ASP A 73 4.77 17.04 -21.86
CA ASP A 73 5.79 18.10 -21.74
C ASP A 73 6.32 18.21 -20.31
N VAL A 74 7.02 17.19 -19.88
CA VAL A 74 7.60 17.06 -18.53
C VAL A 74 9.07 16.65 -18.58
N ASN A 75 9.82 16.94 -17.49
CA ASN A 75 11.25 16.66 -17.40
C ASN A 75 11.53 15.41 -16.52
N VAL A 76 10.64 14.44 -16.55
CA VAL A 76 10.75 13.17 -15.84
C VAL A 76 10.78 12.00 -16.82
N GLU A 77 11.01 10.80 -16.33
CA GLU A 77 10.96 9.60 -17.17
C GLU A 77 9.63 9.53 -17.94
N PHE A 78 9.69 9.07 -19.19
CA PHE A 78 8.63 9.07 -20.20
C PHE A 78 8.23 10.45 -20.74
N GLY A 79 8.68 11.55 -20.18
CA GLY A 79 8.38 12.88 -20.71
C GLY A 79 8.93 13.07 -22.12
N ARG A 80 8.19 13.80 -22.98
CA ARG A 80 8.52 14.14 -24.36
C ARG A 80 8.78 12.93 -25.27
N ASN A 81 8.10 11.83 -25.01
CA ASN A 81 8.20 10.61 -25.81
C ASN A 81 7.11 10.53 -26.90
N GLY A 82 6.23 11.52 -26.98
CA GLY A 82 5.10 11.58 -27.90
C GLY A 82 3.84 10.84 -27.38
N CYS A 83 3.88 10.37 -26.15
CA CYS A 83 2.76 9.70 -25.49
C CYS A 83 2.31 10.49 -24.26
N ASN A 84 1.02 10.49 -23.95
CA ASN A 84 0.59 11.06 -22.69
C ASN A 84 0.95 10.12 -21.52
N THR A 85 1.22 10.70 -20.36
CA THR A 85 1.66 9.98 -19.17
C THR A 85 0.72 8.83 -18.77
N ARG A 86 -0.62 8.99 -18.93
CA ARG A 86 -1.56 7.90 -18.61
C ARG A 86 -1.32 6.66 -19.47
N ASP A 87 -1.06 6.83 -20.76
CA ASP A 87 -0.80 5.71 -21.65
C ASP A 87 0.55 5.05 -21.35
N ASP A 88 1.56 5.82 -20.96
CA ASP A 88 2.84 5.27 -20.54
C ASP A 88 2.71 4.41 -19.28
N ILE A 89 1.98 4.88 -18.28
CA ILE A 89 1.74 4.11 -17.05
C ILE A 89 0.90 2.85 -17.33
N LEU A 90 -0.15 2.94 -18.17
CA LEU A 90 -0.90 1.76 -18.58
C LEU A 90 -0.03 0.75 -19.32
N ARG A 91 0.87 1.21 -20.20
CA ARG A 91 1.81 0.33 -20.92
C ARG A 91 2.84 -0.31 -19.99
N ARG A 92 3.23 0.36 -18.91
CA ARG A 92 4.13 -0.19 -17.89
C ARG A 92 3.45 -1.23 -17.01
N ASP A 93 2.20 -0.98 -16.60
CA ASP A 93 1.55 -1.71 -15.51
C ASP A 93 0.60 -2.83 -15.99
N LEU A 94 0.14 -2.80 -17.26
CA LEU A 94 -0.74 -3.84 -17.79
C LEU A 94 0.05 -5.04 -18.33
N ALA A 95 -0.30 -6.22 -17.88
CA ALA A 95 0.09 -7.47 -18.51
C ALA A 95 -0.78 -7.76 -19.75
N GLN A 96 -0.31 -8.67 -20.64
CA GLN A 96 -1.03 -9.09 -21.86
C GLN A 96 -1.53 -7.90 -22.70
N LEU A 97 -0.73 -6.85 -22.73
CA LEU A 97 -1.08 -5.57 -23.33
C LEU A 97 -1.22 -5.66 -24.85
N THR A 98 -2.29 -5.10 -25.39
CA THR A 98 -2.38 -4.72 -26.80
C THR A 98 -2.31 -3.21 -26.94
N VAL A 99 -1.53 -2.73 -27.90
CA VAL A 99 -1.43 -1.29 -28.22
C VAL A 99 -2.05 -1.07 -29.59
N ARG A 100 -2.84 -0.01 -29.74
CA ARG A 100 -3.41 0.36 -31.03
C ARG A 100 -2.27 0.72 -32.01
N PRO A 101 -2.19 0.07 -33.20
CA PRO A 101 -1.12 0.31 -34.15
C PRO A 101 -0.92 1.80 -34.49
N GLY A 102 0.32 2.26 -34.50
CA GLY A 102 0.69 3.65 -34.81
C GLY A 102 0.33 4.67 -33.73
N THR A 103 -0.01 4.22 -32.52
CA THR A 103 -0.34 5.10 -31.38
C THR A 103 0.32 4.60 -30.08
N CYS A 104 0.22 5.42 -29.02
CA CYS A 104 0.59 5.00 -27.67
C CYS A 104 -0.56 4.31 -26.90
N TYR A 105 -1.75 4.24 -27.46
CA TYR A 105 -2.96 3.86 -26.74
C TYR A 105 -2.95 2.38 -26.36
N ALA A 106 -2.94 2.11 -25.05
CA ALA A 106 -3.26 0.80 -24.51
C ALA A 106 -4.71 0.45 -24.92
N GLY A 107 -4.90 -0.62 -25.69
CA GLY A 107 -6.21 -1.07 -26.15
C GLY A 107 -6.86 -2.03 -25.17
N THR A 108 -6.21 -3.15 -24.91
CA THR A 108 -6.62 -4.14 -23.91
C THR A 108 -5.42 -4.58 -23.07
N GLY A 109 -5.68 -5.19 -21.92
CA GLY A 109 -4.66 -5.76 -21.04
C GLY A 109 -5.29 -6.32 -19.77
N VAL A 110 -4.45 -6.78 -18.85
CA VAL A 110 -4.86 -7.24 -17.52
C VAL A 110 -4.05 -6.47 -16.48
N LEU A 111 -4.71 -5.79 -15.57
CA LEU A 111 -4.07 -5.20 -14.41
C LEU A 111 -4.05 -6.22 -13.27
N HIS A 112 -2.85 -6.57 -12.78
CA HIS A 112 -2.70 -7.18 -11.46
C HIS A 112 -2.75 -6.06 -10.43
N ASP A 113 -3.96 -5.72 -9.97
CA ASP A 113 -4.16 -4.54 -9.13
C ASP A 113 -3.37 -4.61 -7.82
N PRO A 114 -2.39 -3.74 -7.60
CA PRO A 114 -1.57 -3.79 -6.40
C PRO A 114 -2.36 -3.45 -5.13
N TYR A 115 -3.43 -2.65 -5.25
CA TYR A 115 -4.20 -2.22 -4.08
C TYR A 115 -5.10 -3.30 -3.51
N THR A 116 -5.65 -4.18 -4.35
CA THR A 116 -6.54 -5.26 -3.91
C THR A 116 -5.93 -6.65 -4.05
N GLY A 117 -4.92 -6.83 -4.90
CA GLY A 117 -4.38 -8.14 -5.27
C GLY A 117 -5.23 -8.90 -6.29
N VAL A 118 -6.24 -8.25 -6.88
CA VAL A 118 -7.18 -8.87 -7.85
C VAL A 118 -6.76 -8.55 -9.27
N GLU A 119 -7.00 -9.46 -10.21
CA GLU A 119 -6.85 -9.20 -11.63
C GLU A 119 -8.05 -8.46 -12.19
N ILE A 120 -7.80 -7.40 -12.96
CA ILE A 120 -8.82 -6.56 -13.58
C ILE A 120 -8.57 -6.52 -15.08
N PRO A 121 -9.48 -7.05 -15.90
CA PRO A 121 -9.41 -6.91 -17.35
C PRO A 121 -9.58 -5.43 -17.72
N PHE A 122 -8.67 -4.92 -18.53
CA PHE A 122 -8.73 -3.59 -19.08
C PHE A 122 -9.13 -3.64 -20.55
N THR A 123 -10.11 -2.84 -20.91
CA THR A 123 -10.47 -2.56 -22.30
C THR A 123 -10.69 -1.05 -22.42
N ARG A 124 -10.00 -0.41 -23.37
CA ARG A 124 -10.18 1.02 -23.62
C ARG A 124 -11.56 1.28 -24.23
N GLY A 125 -12.31 2.16 -23.62
CA GLY A 125 -13.61 2.58 -24.09
C GLY A 125 -14.22 3.64 -23.16
N PRO A 126 -15.27 4.34 -23.58
CA PRO A 126 -15.90 5.40 -22.78
C PRO A 126 -16.45 4.86 -21.45
N ASP A 127 -16.99 3.66 -21.44
CA ASP A 127 -17.64 3.07 -20.26
C ASP A 127 -16.74 2.08 -19.51
N THR A 128 -15.60 1.69 -20.08
CA THR A 128 -14.74 0.62 -19.54
C THR A 128 -13.39 1.12 -19.01
N SER A 129 -12.82 2.18 -19.61
CA SER A 129 -11.51 2.71 -19.20
C SER A 129 -11.45 3.17 -17.75
N GLY A 130 -12.61 3.49 -17.15
CA GLY A 130 -12.72 3.97 -15.78
C GLY A 130 -12.44 2.89 -14.71
N ALA A 131 -12.51 1.60 -15.07
CA ALA A 131 -12.24 0.50 -14.15
C ALA A 131 -10.78 0.49 -13.65
N VAL A 132 -9.85 0.93 -14.51
CA VAL A 132 -8.44 1.11 -14.19
C VAL A 132 -8.09 2.60 -14.20
N GLN A 133 -7.65 3.11 -13.07
CA GLN A 133 -7.23 4.49 -12.89
C GLN A 133 -5.72 4.58 -12.69
N ILE A 134 -5.14 5.77 -12.93
CA ILE A 134 -3.77 6.06 -12.51
C ILE A 134 -3.86 6.88 -11.23
N ASP A 135 -3.32 6.32 -10.17
CA ASP A 135 -3.22 6.99 -8.87
C ASP A 135 -1.87 7.67 -8.69
N HIS A 136 -1.87 8.78 -7.95
CA HIS A 136 -0.67 9.38 -7.40
C HIS A 136 -0.41 8.80 -6.01
N LEU A 137 0.65 8.00 -5.83
CA LEU A 137 1.03 7.39 -4.54
C LEU A 137 1.07 8.43 -3.42
N VAL A 138 1.70 9.58 -3.68
CA VAL A 138 1.57 10.81 -2.90
C VAL A 138 0.61 11.73 -3.65
N SER A 139 -0.60 11.91 -3.13
CA SER A 139 -1.64 12.68 -3.83
C SER A 139 -1.22 14.12 -4.06
N LEU A 140 -1.74 14.74 -5.13
CA LEU A 140 -1.44 16.14 -5.45
C LEU A 140 -1.83 17.09 -4.32
N SER A 141 -2.95 16.81 -3.64
CA SER A 141 -3.41 17.59 -2.50
C SER A 141 -2.50 17.41 -1.28
N ASP A 142 -2.09 16.17 -0.97
CA ASP A 142 -1.13 15.92 0.12
C ASP A 142 0.19 16.64 -0.12
N ALA A 143 0.71 16.52 -1.35
CA ALA A 143 1.94 17.21 -1.76
C ALA A 143 1.80 18.73 -1.63
N TRP A 144 0.65 19.32 -2.04
CA TRP A 144 0.38 20.75 -1.93
C TRP A 144 0.57 21.25 -0.52
N TYR A 145 -0.07 20.58 0.44
CA TYR A 145 0.00 20.95 1.85
C TYR A 145 1.29 20.54 2.56
N LYS A 146 2.15 19.79 1.88
CA LYS A 146 3.44 19.30 2.40
C LYS A 146 4.65 19.79 1.60
N GLY A 147 4.52 20.91 0.88
CA GLY A 147 5.66 21.60 0.27
C GLY A 147 5.48 22.00 -1.19
N ALA A 148 4.65 21.32 -1.98
CA ALA A 148 4.53 21.57 -3.41
C ALA A 148 3.93 22.96 -3.75
N ARG A 149 3.24 23.59 -2.81
CA ARG A 149 2.73 24.95 -2.95
C ARG A 149 3.84 25.97 -3.27
N ALA A 150 5.03 25.77 -2.71
CA ALA A 150 6.16 26.64 -2.91
C ALA A 150 6.96 26.38 -4.21
N TRP A 151 6.66 25.31 -4.94
CA TRP A 151 7.38 24.99 -6.16
C TRP A 151 6.96 25.90 -7.32
N ASP A 152 7.83 25.99 -8.33
CA ASP A 152 7.47 26.57 -9.63
C ASP A 152 6.46 25.66 -10.37
N PRO A 153 5.76 26.18 -11.39
CA PRO A 153 4.75 25.43 -12.13
C PRO A 153 5.30 24.17 -12.82
N GLN A 154 6.52 24.23 -13.38
CA GLN A 154 7.12 23.09 -14.07
C GLN A 154 7.39 21.95 -13.12
N ARG A 155 7.97 22.22 -11.95
CA ARG A 155 8.21 21.20 -10.93
C ARG A 155 6.92 20.54 -10.43
N ARG A 156 5.83 21.30 -10.32
CA ARG A 156 4.51 20.72 -10.00
C ARG A 156 4.00 19.80 -11.11
N MET A 157 4.16 20.21 -12.37
CA MET A 157 3.76 19.40 -13.52
C MET A 157 4.62 18.14 -13.64
N ASP A 158 5.93 18.24 -13.41
CA ASP A 158 6.84 17.10 -13.35
C ASP A 158 6.39 16.11 -12.25
N PHE A 159 6.10 16.58 -11.03
CA PHE A 159 5.59 15.73 -9.94
C PHE A 159 4.28 15.00 -10.28
N ALA A 160 3.37 15.70 -10.96
CA ALA A 160 2.06 15.14 -11.33
C ALA A 160 2.15 14.06 -12.41
N ASN A 161 3.25 14.04 -13.16
CA ASN A 161 3.46 13.12 -14.27
C ASN A 161 4.69 12.20 -14.07
N ASP A 162 5.29 12.20 -12.87
CA ASP A 162 6.44 11.37 -12.57
C ASP A 162 6.04 9.89 -12.39
N PRO A 163 6.57 8.96 -13.20
CA PRO A 163 6.26 7.53 -13.10
C PRO A 163 6.54 6.93 -11.73
N ARG A 164 7.46 7.49 -10.94
CA ARG A 164 7.73 7.06 -9.56
C ARG A 164 6.53 7.29 -8.65
N ASN A 165 5.78 8.37 -8.91
CA ASN A 165 4.59 8.74 -8.15
C ASN A 165 3.29 8.14 -8.70
N LEU A 166 3.34 7.49 -9.86
CA LEU A 166 2.16 7.02 -10.58
C LEU A 166 2.08 5.49 -10.59
N ILE A 167 0.85 4.97 -10.52
CA ILE A 167 0.57 3.54 -10.57
C ILE A 167 -0.85 3.28 -11.08
N ALA A 168 -1.01 2.26 -11.94
CA ALA A 168 -2.34 1.81 -12.35
C ALA A 168 -2.99 0.98 -11.23
N VAL A 169 -4.25 1.27 -10.92
CA VAL A 169 -4.99 0.67 -9.82
C VAL A 169 -6.47 0.53 -10.13
N ALA A 170 -7.19 -0.30 -9.37
CA ALA A 170 -8.64 -0.37 -9.37
C ALA A 170 -9.28 0.98 -8.98
N ALA A 171 -10.41 1.31 -9.62
CA ALA A 171 -11.09 2.58 -9.38
C ALA A 171 -11.55 2.76 -7.93
N GLN A 172 -12.20 1.74 -7.33
CA GLN A 172 -12.79 1.89 -6.00
C GLN A 172 -11.74 2.14 -4.91
N PRO A 173 -10.65 1.38 -4.78
CA PRO A 173 -9.59 1.69 -3.80
C PRO A 173 -8.96 3.06 -4.01
N ASN A 174 -8.85 3.53 -5.27
CA ASN A 174 -8.36 4.86 -5.57
C ASN A 174 -9.32 5.95 -5.05
N PHE A 175 -10.63 5.77 -5.24
CA PHE A 175 -11.63 6.67 -4.64
C PHE A 175 -11.55 6.66 -3.11
N ASP A 176 -11.40 5.47 -2.51
CA ASP A 176 -11.29 5.34 -1.06
C ASP A 176 -10.03 6.00 -0.52
N LYS A 177 -8.92 5.91 -1.26
CA LYS A 177 -7.67 6.60 -0.91
C LYS A 177 -7.83 8.11 -1.00
N ALA A 178 -8.41 8.62 -2.09
CA ALA A 178 -8.59 10.05 -2.34
C ALA A 178 -7.28 10.85 -2.11
N PHE A 179 -7.31 11.83 -1.20
CA PHE A 179 -6.15 12.66 -0.85
C PHE A 179 -5.41 12.18 0.42
N ARG A 180 -5.77 11.02 0.96
CA ARG A 180 -5.24 10.52 2.23
C ARG A 180 -3.77 10.14 2.13
N ASP A 181 -3.05 10.40 3.23
CA ASP A 181 -1.68 9.93 3.44
C ASP A 181 -1.66 8.56 4.15
N ALA A 182 -0.47 8.01 4.38
CA ALA A 182 -0.28 6.70 5.01
C ALA A 182 -0.81 6.60 6.45
N ALA A 183 -1.07 7.72 7.14
CA ALA A 183 -1.68 7.71 8.47
C ALA A 183 -3.18 7.42 8.44
N SER A 184 -3.83 7.65 7.30
CA SER A 184 -5.28 7.60 7.18
C SER A 184 -5.79 6.61 6.13
N TRP A 185 -4.91 6.11 5.28
CA TRP A 185 -5.23 5.06 4.31
C TRP A 185 -3.99 4.25 3.94
N LEU A 186 -4.16 2.94 3.85
CA LEU A 186 -3.19 1.99 3.30
C LEU A 186 -3.93 1.02 2.38
N PRO A 187 -3.26 0.47 1.35
CA PRO A 187 -3.88 -0.54 0.49
C PRO A 187 -4.48 -1.70 1.29
N PRO A 188 -5.69 -2.19 0.95
CA PRO A 188 -6.25 -3.38 1.56
C PRO A 188 -5.35 -4.62 1.34
N ASN A 189 -4.67 -4.71 0.21
CA ASN A 189 -3.66 -5.74 -0.05
C ASN A 189 -2.44 -5.56 0.87
N LEU A 190 -2.34 -6.40 1.90
CA LEU A 190 -1.26 -6.34 2.89
C LEU A 190 0.12 -6.53 2.26
N ALA A 191 0.23 -7.38 1.23
CA ALA A 191 1.50 -7.68 0.58
C ALA A 191 2.11 -6.47 -0.15
N PHE A 192 1.27 -5.53 -0.58
CA PHE A 192 1.74 -4.32 -1.28
C PHE A 192 2.09 -3.15 -0.33
N ARG A 193 1.71 -3.19 0.94
CA ARG A 193 1.89 -2.06 1.86
C ARG A 193 3.35 -1.63 2.03
N CYS A 194 4.27 -2.59 2.07
CA CYS A 194 5.70 -2.30 2.18
C CYS A 194 6.21 -1.49 0.98
N GLU A 195 5.89 -1.94 -0.22
CA GLU A 195 6.25 -1.24 -1.45
C GLU A 195 5.54 0.10 -1.57
N PHE A 196 4.25 0.17 -1.27
CA PHE A 196 3.48 1.40 -1.28
C PHE A 196 4.13 2.50 -0.43
N VAL A 197 4.47 2.17 0.83
CA VAL A 197 5.11 3.12 1.74
C VAL A 197 6.53 3.44 1.29
N ALA A 198 7.31 2.46 0.85
CA ALA A 198 8.67 2.70 0.35
C ALA A 198 8.68 3.67 -0.84
N ARG A 199 7.78 3.50 -1.80
CA ARG A 199 7.63 4.41 -2.95
C ARG A 199 7.16 5.81 -2.53
N GLN A 200 6.22 5.92 -1.58
CA GLN A 200 5.84 7.24 -1.04
C GLN A 200 7.02 7.97 -0.39
N VAL A 201 7.85 7.25 0.37
CA VAL A 201 9.06 7.81 1.01
C VAL A 201 10.06 8.28 -0.03
N GLU A 202 10.30 7.48 -1.08
CA GLU A 202 11.17 7.85 -2.19
C GLU A 202 10.69 9.12 -2.88
N VAL A 203 9.42 9.17 -3.28
CA VAL A 203 8.81 10.34 -3.93
C VAL A 203 8.93 11.58 -3.05
N LYS A 204 8.61 11.48 -1.76
CA LYS A 204 8.73 12.61 -0.82
C LYS A 204 10.18 13.07 -0.68
N THR A 205 11.13 12.16 -0.68
CA THR A 205 12.56 12.48 -0.59
C THR A 205 13.03 13.23 -1.84
N VAL A 206 12.75 12.70 -3.03
CA VAL A 206 13.15 13.30 -4.31
C VAL A 206 12.60 14.71 -4.48
N TYR A 207 11.35 14.90 -4.06
CA TYR A 207 10.67 16.19 -4.21
C TYR A 207 10.84 17.13 -3.02
N GLY A 208 11.51 16.74 -1.95
CA GLY A 208 11.72 17.55 -0.75
C GLY A 208 10.43 17.85 0.02
N LEU A 209 9.47 16.92 -0.04
CA LEU A 209 8.24 17.00 0.73
C LEU A 209 8.50 16.58 2.18
N TRP A 210 7.64 17.05 3.09
CA TRP A 210 7.68 16.60 4.49
C TRP A 210 6.55 15.62 4.81
N VAL A 211 6.62 15.03 5.98
CA VAL A 211 5.58 14.17 6.56
C VAL A 211 5.01 14.79 7.82
N SER A 212 3.77 14.49 8.16
CA SER A 212 3.24 14.76 9.50
C SER A 212 3.79 13.75 10.50
N ALA A 213 3.77 14.06 11.80
CA ALA A 213 4.21 13.12 12.83
C ALA A 213 3.39 11.80 12.80
N LYS A 214 2.08 11.91 12.55
CA LYS A 214 1.20 10.73 12.41
C LYS A 214 1.54 9.90 11.17
N GLU A 215 1.80 10.55 10.05
CA GLU A 215 2.20 9.89 8.81
C GLU A 215 3.54 9.18 8.98
N LYS A 216 4.54 9.86 9.55
CA LYS A 216 5.85 9.25 9.83
C LYS A 216 5.71 8.00 10.68
N HIS A 217 4.96 8.07 11.77
CA HIS A 217 4.72 6.91 12.65
C HIS A 217 4.04 5.74 11.92
N ALA A 218 3.04 6.03 11.07
CA ALA A 218 2.38 4.99 10.28
C ALA A 218 3.34 4.33 9.29
N MET A 219 4.16 5.12 8.58
CA MET A 219 5.18 4.62 7.66
C MET A 219 6.25 3.79 8.38
N GLU A 220 6.72 4.23 9.55
CA GLU A 220 7.67 3.50 10.40
C GLU A 220 7.07 2.15 10.84
N THR A 221 5.79 2.14 11.21
CA THR A 221 5.07 0.91 11.61
C THR A 221 4.99 -0.07 10.45
N VAL A 222 4.64 0.38 9.25
CA VAL A 222 4.57 -0.49 8.06
C VAL A 222 5.96 -1.03 7.74
N LEU A 223 6.94 -0.15 7.54
CA LEU A 223 8.30 -0.56 7.16
C LEU A 223 9.01 -1.39 8.25
N GLY A 224 8.62 -1.22 9.52
CA GLY A 224 9.12 -2.03 10.62
C GLY A 224 8.71 -3.50 10.55
N ASN A 225 7.61 -3.79 9.86
CA ASN A 225 7.07 -5.14 9.67
C ASN A 225 7.46 -5.76 8.30
N CYS A 226 8.22 -5.04 7.48
CA CYS A 226 8.73 -5.49 6.18
C CYS A 226 10.13 -6.10 6.34
#